data_9cf42bcba662f20b224d8f0bd7119304
#
_entry.id   9cf42bcba662f20b224d8f0bd7119304
#
_cell.length_a   1.000
_cell.length_b   1.000
_cell.length_c   1.000
_cell.angle_alpha   90.00
_cell.angle_beta   90.00
_cell.angle_gamma   90.00
#
_symmetry.space_group_name_H-M   'P 1'
#
loop_
_entity.id
_entity.type
_entity.pdbx_description
1 polymer ?
#
loop_
_entity_poly.entity_id
_entity_poly.type
_entity_poly.pdbx_seq_one_letter_code
_entity_poly.pdbx_strand_id
1 'polypeptide(L)'
;FENLSVPLNSSLVAIIGNKGQGKSAIADTIGLIGNSKSYPDFSFINKDKFKKKRPVNLSEIFEATLTWESGSKVTKKLSEVYDPTIPESIKYIPQGFLEKLCNDDIGLFEDELKKVIYSHIPQESKQGFNSLDEIIDAKSDVLNDEIKIKESQLEILNDSIVRLEARLT
;
A
#
# COMPACT_ATOMS: atom_id res chain seq x y z
N PHE A 1 7.90 -6.84 29.64
CA PHE A 1 7.09 -5.81 28.96
C PHE A 1 5.93 -5.31 29.84
N GLU A 2 6.20 -5.01 31.08
CA GLU A 2 5.19 -4.35 31.92
C GLU A 2 5.25 -2.85 31.65
N ASN A 3 4.12 -2.24 31.23
CA ASN A 3 3.93 -0.81 31.04
C ASN A 3 4.91 -0.12 30.06
N LEU A 4 5.24 -0.77 28.95
CA LEU A 4 6.00 -0.12 27.90
C LEU A 4 5.15 0.94 27.19
N SER A 5 5.60 2.20 27.23
CA SER A 5 5.01 3.30 26.46
C SER A 5 6.03 3.77 25.41
N VAL A 6 5.60 3.81 24.15
CA VAL A 6 6.43 4.24 23.02
C VAL A 6 5.77 5.44 22.35
N PRO A 7 6.37 6.64 22.44
CA PRO A 7 5.87 7.80 21.72
C PRO A 7 6.15 7.63 20.22
N LEU A 8 5.14 7.86 19.40
CA LEU A 8 5.25 7.82 17.95
C LEU A 8 5.19 9.25 17.40
N ASN A 9 6.09 9.59 16.50
CA ASN A 9 6.06 10.87 15.79
C ASN A 9 4.95 10.84 14.73
N SER A 10 4.26 11.98 14.54
CA SER A 10 3.17 12.10 13.56
C SER A 10 3.65 12.05 12.10
N SER A 11 4.93 12.34 11.83
CA SER A 11 5.46 12.37 10.45
C SER A 11 6.14 11.05 10.07
N LEU A 12 7.21 10.67 10.76
CA LEU A 12 7.98 9.47 10.46
C LEU A 12 8.56 8.86 11.73
N VAL A 13 8.43 7.55 11.86
CA VAL A 13 9.07 6.76 12.92
C VAL A 13 9.85 5.61 12.30
N ALA A 14 11.14 5.49 12.62
CA ALA A 14 11.97 4.36 12.27
C ALA A 14 12.23 3.48 13.49
N ILE A 15 11.90 2.19 13.39
CA ILE A 15 12.17 1.20 14.43
C ILE A 15 13.40 0.40 14.02
N ILE A 16 14.53 0.62 14.70
CA ILE A 16 15.81 -0.03 14.41
C ILE A 16 16.20 -0.99 15.53
N GLY A 17 16.99 -1.99 15.20
CA GLY A 17 17.51 -2.98 16.15
C GLY A 17 17.89 -4.30 15.46
N ASN A 18 18.56 -5.17 16.17
CA ASN A 18 19.01 -6.47 15.67
C ASN A 18 17.82 -7.44 15.45
N LYS A 19 18.08 -8.55 14.75
CA LYS A 19 17.12 -9.64 14.59
C LYS A 19 16.67 -10.17 15.95
N GLY A 20 15.36 -10.36 16.12
CA GLY A 20 14.79 -10.91 17.35
C GLY A 20 14.48 -9.88 18.46
N GLN A 21 14.76 -8.59 18.27
CA GLN A 21 14.54 -7.55 19.29
C GLN A 21 13.12 -6.93 19.29
N GLY A 22 12.16 -7.56 18.65
CA GLY A 22 10.75 -7.18 18.76
C GLY A 22 10.26 -6.10 17.79
N LYS A 23 11.05 -5.71 16.76
CA LYS A 23 10.61 -4.73 15.75
C LYS A 23 9.27 -5.12 15.11
N SER A 24 9.19 -6.35 14.60
CA SER A 24 7.97 -6.88 14.00
C SER A 24 6.83 -7.03 15.03
N ALA A 25 7.16 -7.27 16.30
CA ALA A 25 6.15 -7.36 17.35
C ALA A 25 5.45 -6.00 17.55
N ILE A 26 6.21 -4.91 17.57
CA ILE A 26 5.64 -3.55 17.68
C ILE A 26 4.81 -3.23 16.44
N ALA A 27 5.33 -3.48 15.24
CA ALA A 27 4.63 -3.19 14.00
C ALA A 27 3.33 -4.01 13.85
N ASP A 28 3.37 -5.33 14.13
CA ASP A 28 2.18 -6.18 14.13
C ASP A 28 1.15 -5.73 15.19
N THR A 29 1.63 -5.27 16.36
CA THR A 29 0.73 -4.76 17.41
C THR A 29 0.00 -3.49 16.95
N ILE A 30 0.70 -2.56 16.33
CA ILE A 30 0.11 -1.36 15.76
C ILE A 30 -0.90 -1.73 14.66
N GLY A 31 -0.54 -2.64 13.76
CA GLY A 31 -1.43 -3.15 12.72
C GLY A 31 -2.68 -3.83 13.27
N LEU A 32 -2.54 -4.61 14.35
CA LEU A 32 -3.69 -5.26 15.02
C LEU A 32 -4.65 -4.24 15.63
N ILE A 33 -4.12 -3.24 16.34
CA ILE A 33 -4.95 -2.18 16.96
C ILE A 33 -5.68 -1.39 15.87
N GLY A 34 -4.99 -1.06 14.77
CA GLY A 34 -5.56 -0.36 13.62
C GLY A 34 -6.45 -1.21 12.73
N ASN A 35 -6.75 -2.45 13.13
CA ASN A 35 -7.60 -3.39 12.40
C ASN A 35 -7.14 -3.61 10.95
N SER A 36 -5.83 -3.82 10.75
CA SER A 36 -5.27 -3.99 9.41
C SER A 36 -5.73 -5.29 8.74
N LYS A 37 -6.12 -5.17 7.47
CA LYS A 37 -6.50 -6.29 6.60
C LYS A 37 -5.36 -7.28 6.36
N SER A 38 -4.12 -6.82 6.50
CA SER A 38 -2.91 -7.66 6.36
C SER A 38 -2.65 -8.57 7.57
N TYR A 39 -3.60 -8.66 8.52
CA TYR A 39 -3.51 -9.54 9.69
C TYR A 39 -3.08 -10.99 9.37
N PRO A 40 -3.55 -11.65 8.28
CA PRO A 40 -3.12 -13.01 7.95
C PRO A 40 -1.61 -13.15 7.68
N ASP A 41 -0.95 -12.06 7.29
CA ASP A 41 0.48 -12.02 6.93
C ASP A 41 1.38 -11.51 8.06
N PHE A 42 0.84 -11.32 9.26
CA PHE A 42 1.61 -10.86 10.42
C PHE A 42 2.74 -11.82 10.74
N SER A 43 3.94 -11.27 10.94
CA SER A 43 5.16 -12.06 11.10
C SER A 43 5.40 -12.53 12.53
N PHE A 44 4.85 -11.85 13.53
CA PHE A 44 5.00 -12.16 14.96
C PHE A 44 3.68 -12.57 15.62
N ILE A 45 2.60 -11.78 15.45
CA ILE A 45 1.28 -12.07 16.05
C ILE A 45 0.53 -13.07 15.16
N ASN A 46 1.02 -14.30 15.10
CA ASN A 46 0.40 -15.39 14.34
C ASN A 46 0.32 -16.69 15.17
N LYS A 47 -0.39 -17.68 14.64
CA LYS A 47 -0.66 -18.97 15.31
C LYS A 47 0.60 -19.80 15.55
N ASP A 48 1.62 -19.63 14.71
CA ASP A 48 2.85 -20.43 14.74
C ASP A 48 3.89 -19.87 15.70
N LYS A 49 3.79 -18.58 16.05
CA LYS A 49 4.74 -17.89 16.93
C LYS A 49 4.10 -17.45 18.23
N PHE A 50 3.62 -16.20 18.30
CA PHE A 50 3.17 -15.61 19.57
C PHE A 50 1.85 -16.19 20.08
N LYS A 51 0.91 -16.51 19.17
CA LYS A 51 -0.36 -17.15 19.51
C LYS A 51 -0.27 -18.66 19.62
N LYS A 52 0.92 -19.25 19.54
CA LYS A 52 1.13 -20.67 19.71
C LYS A 52 0.74 -21.07 21.13
N LYS A 53 -0.20 -22.04 21.25
CA LYS A 53 -0.58 -22.61 22.53
C LYS A 53 0.64 -23.29 23.15
N ARG A 54 1.16 -22.69 24.20
CA ARG A 54 2.08 -23.28 25.17
C ARG A 54 1.29 -23.45 26.47
N PRO A 55 1.86 -23.91 27.58
CA PRO A 55 1.06 -24.10 28.81
C PRO A 55 0.20 -22.89 29.16
N VAL A 56 0.63 -21.67 28.77
CA VAL A 56 -0.14 -20.43 28.91
C VAL A 56 -0.15 -19.72 27.55
N ASN A 57 -1.33 -19.33 27.06
CA ASN A 57 -1.46 -18.52 25.86
C ASN A 57 -1.12 -17.05 26.20
N LEU A 58 0.10 -16.65 25.95
CA LEU A 58 0.59 -15.31 26.29
C LEU A 58 -0.22 -14.22 25.58
N SER A 59 -0.77 -14.47 24.40
CA SER A 59 -1.54 -13.45 23.68
C SER A 59 -2.84 -13.03 24.37
N GLU A 60 -3.37 -13.85 25.27
CA GLU A 60 -4.56 -13.53 26.07
C GLU A 60 -4.25 -12.63 27.27
N ILE A 61 -2.99 -12.61 27.71
CA ILE A 61 -2.54 -11.88 28.89
C ILE A 61 -2.11 -10.47 28.51
N PHE A 62 -1.56 -10.32 27.29
CA PHE A 62 -1.07 -9.02 26.82
C PHE A 62 -2.18 -8.23 26.13
N GLU A 63 -2.24 -6.97 26.46
CA GLU A 63 -3.04 -5.97 25.77
C GLU A 63 -2.17 -4.80 25.30
N ALA A 64 -2.61 -4.11 24.29
CA ALA A 64 -1.94 -2.92 23.79
C ALA A 64 -2.95 -1.82 23.49
N THR A 65 -2.56 -0.59 23.83
CA THR A 65 -3.37 0.60 23.61
C THR A 65 -2.65 1.55 22.67
N LEU A 66 -3.32 1.99 21.63
CA LEU A 66 -2.88 3.08 20.76
C LEU A 66 -3.66 4.34 21.12
N THR A 67 -2.93 5.43 21.36
CA THR A 67 -3.52 6.75 21.57
C THR A 67 -3.24 7.59 20.32
N TRP A 68 -4.29 8.05 19.68
CA TRP A 68 -4.22 8.94 18.53
C TRP A 68 -3.94 10.37 18.94
N GLU A 69 -3.46 11.20 18.03
CA GLU A 69 -3.22 12.63 18.26
C GLU A 69 -4.50 13.37 18.72
N SER A 70 -5.66 12.91 18.26
CA SER A 70 -6.97 13.38 18.72
C SER A 70 -7.27 13.10 20.19
N GLY A 71 -6.42 12.32 20.88
CA GLY A 71 -6.65 11.83 22.25
C GLY A 71 -7.51 10.58 22.33
N SER A 72 -8.10 10.11 21.22
CA SER A 72 -8.87 8.87 21.21
C SER A 72 -7.96 7.66 21.45
N LYS A 73 -8.48 6.66 22.15
CA LYS A 73 -7.73 5.45 22.51
C LYS A 73 -8.44 4.21 22.00
N VAL A 74 -7.66 3.30 21.46
CA VAL A 74 -8.12 1.96 21.08
C VAL A 74 -7.24 0.94 21.79
N THR A 75 -7.87 0.05 22.55
CA THR A 75 -7.20 -1.04 23.28
C THR A 75 -7.65 -2.37 22.72
N LYS A 76 -6.72 -3.27 22.43
CA LYS A 76 -6.99 -4.64 22.00
C LYS A 76 -6.10 -5.62 22.76
N LYS A 77 -6.64 -6.82 23.04
CA LYS A 77 -5.81 -7.95 23.45
C LYS A 77 -5.05 -8.50 22.26
N LEU A 78 -3.83 -8.95 22.48
CA LEU A 78 -3.02 -9.50 21.38
C LEU A 78 -3.56 -10.86 20.86
N SER A 79 -4.53 -11.45 21.55
CA SER A 79 -5.28 -12.64 21.09
C SER A 79 -6.35 -12.30 20.05
N GLU A 80 -6.78 -11.05 19.95
CA GLU A 80 -7.81 -10.63 18.99
C GLU A 80 -7.32 -10.80 17.54
N VAL A 81 -8.28 -10.77 16.63
CA VAL A 81 -8.07 -10.96 15.18
C VAL A 81 -8.63 -9.75 14.43
N TYR A 82 -8.33 -9.69 13.14
CA TYR A 82 -8.97 -8.74 12.24
C TYR A 82 -10.49 -8.93 12.25
N ASP A 83 -11.22 -7.82 12.34
CA ASP A 83 -12.68 -7.78 12.28
C ASP A 83 -13.12 -7.05 10.99
N PRO A 84 -13.75 -7.74 10.03
CA PRO A 84 -14.18 -7.12 8.77
C PRO A 84 -15.30 -6.10 8.94
N THR A 85 -15.97 -6.06 10.08
CA THR A 85 -17.06 -5.10 10.37
C THR A 85 -16.53 -3.74 10.84
N ILE A 86 -15.26 -3.69 11.27
CA ILE A 86 -14.60 -2.47 11.74
C ILE A 86 -13.72 -1.91 10.61
N PRO A 87 -13.83 -0.62 10.27
CA PRO A 87 -12.97 0.01 9.29
C PRO A 87 -11.49 -0.12 9.64
N GLU A 88 -10.66 -0.37 8.64
CA GLU A 88 -9.21 -0.34 8.78
C GLU A 88 -8.74 1.10 9.05
N SER A 89 -8.12 1.32 10.21
CA SER A 89 -7.60 2.63 10.63
C SER A 89 -6.11 2.80 10.34
N ILE A 90 -5.39 1.70 10.12
CA ILE A 90 -3.95 1.67 9.83
C ILE A 90 -3.69 0.69 8.71
N LYS A 91 -3.15 1.18 7.60
CA LYS A 91 -2.58 0.31 6.56
C LYS A 91 -1.22 -0.18 7.03
N TYR A 92 -1.11 -1.47 7.25
CA TYR A 92 0.13 -2.14 7.61
C TYR A 92 0.56 -3.10 6.51
N ILE A 93 1.81 -3.01 6.10
CA ILE A 93 2.42 -3.90 5.11
C ILE A 93 3.46 -4.76 5.84
N PRO A 94 3.11 -6.00 6.23
CA PRO A 94 4.04 -6.92 6.89
C PRO A 94 5.17 -7.32 5.95
N GLN A 95 6.35 -7.62 6.50
CA GLN A 95 7.48 -8.12 5.71
C GLN A 95 7.13 -9.39 4.92
N GLY A 96 6.40 -10.33 5.53
CA GLY A 96 5.96 -11.55 4.86
C GLY A 96 5.02 -11.31 3.67
N PHE A 97 4.23 -10.25 3.71
CA PHE A 97 3.41 -9.82 2.58
C PHE A 97 4.27 -9.30 1.43
N LEU A 98 5.29 -8.46 1.72
CA LEU A 98 6.23 -8.00 0.71
C LEU A 98 7.02 -9.15 0.08
N GLU A 99 7.46 -10.12 0.88
CA GLU A 99 8.16 -11.31 0.38
C GLU A 99 7.27 -12.15 -0.55
N LYS A 100 5.99 -12.31 -0.24
CA LYS A 100 5.02 -12.96 -1.13
C LYS A 100 4.83 -12.19 -2.43
N LEU A 101 4.62 -10.88 -2.33
CA LEU A 101 4.44 -10.02 -3.50
C LEU A 101 5.64 -10.08 -4.45
N CYS A 102 6.86 -10.14 -3.91
CA CYS A 102 8.07 -10.22 -4.72
C CYS A 102 8.31 -11.61 -5.34
N ASN A 103 7.81 -12.68 -4.70
CA ASN A 103 8.09 -14.05 -5.12
C ASN A 103 6.97 -14.67 -5.96
N ASP A 104 5.71 -14.33 -5.69
CA ASP A 104 4.57 -15.08 -6.22
C ASP A 104 3.79 -14.32 -7.31
N ASP A 105 3.74 -12.98 -7.29
CA ASP A 105 2.96 -12.23 -8.29
C ASP A 105 3.32 -10.74 -8.33
N ILE A 106 4.08 -10.35 -9.34
CA ILE A 106 4.44 -8.94 -9.59
C ILE A 106 3.18 -8.08 -9.78
N GLY A 107 2.10 -8.64 -10.35
CA GLY A 107 0.84 -7.95 -10.60
C GLY A 107 0.15 -7.50 -9.32
N LEU A 108 0.12 -8.34 -8.28
CA LEU A 108 -0.48 -7.97 -6.99
C LEU A 108 0.25 -6.80 -6.30
N PHE A 109 1.59 -6.75 -6.45
CA PHE A 109 2.38 -5.64 -5.92
C PHE A 109 2.06 -4.33 -6.64
N GLU A 110 1.99 -4.38 -7.97
CA GLU A 110 1.63 -3.21 -8.79
C GLU A 110 0.23 -2.69 -8.43
N ASP A 111 -0.74 -3.57 -8.27
CA ASP A 111 -2.12 -3.21 -7.91
C ASP A 111 -2.20 -2.53 -6.53
N GLU A 112 -1.49 -3.07 -5.52
CA GLU A 112 -1.46 -2.43 -4.20
C GLU A 112 -0.71 -1.09 -4.23
N LEU A 113 0.39 -1.00 -4.98
CA LEU A 113 1.12 0.24 -5.19
C LEU A 113 0.25 1.30 -5.88
N LYS A 114 -0.49 0.91 -6.93
CA LYS A 114 -1.44 1.79 -7.62
C LYS A 114 -2.53 2.32 -6.68
N LYS A 115 -3.07 1.48 -5.80
CA LYS A 115 -4.06 1.90 -4.79
C LYS A 115 -3.47 2.92 -3.82
N VAL A 116 -2.23 2.71 -3.36
CA VAL A 116 -1.54 3.65 -2.46
C VAL A 116 -1.31 4.98 -3.18
N ILE A 117 -0.76 4.96 -4.40
CA ILE A 117 -0.54 6.17 -5.20
C ILE A 117 -1.87 6.91 -5.39
N TYR A 118 -2.91 6.21 -5.84
CA TYR A 118 -4.23 6.80 -6.05
C TYR A 118 -4.79 7.46 -4.79
N SER A 119 -4.59 6.85 -3.61
CA SER A 119 -5.06 7.40 -2.34
C SER A 119 -4.44 8.76 -2.01
N HIS A 120 -3.21 9.02 -2.47
CA HIS A 120 -2.46 10.26 -2.23
C HIS A 120 -2.66 11.31 -3.33
N ILE A 121 -3.33 10.99 -4.43
CA ILE A 121 -3.67 11.97 -5.46
C ILE A 121 -4.70 12.96 -4.89
N PRO A 122 -4.49 14.28 -5.02
CA PRO A 122 -5.47 15.28 -4.61
C PRO A 122 -6.82 15.06 -5.30
N GLN A 123 -7.92 15.32 -4.59
CA GLN A 123 -9.27 15.09 -5.12
C GLN A 123 -9.54 15.83 -6.43
N GLU A 124 -8.99 17.03 -6.58
CA GLU A 124 -9.07 17.84 -7.79
C GLU A 124 -8.44 17.15 -9.01
N SER A 125 -7.35 16.41 -8.79
CA SER A 125 -6.63 15.68 -9.84
C SER A 125 -7.27 14.35 -10.19
N LYS A 126 -8.15 13.81 -9.34
CA LYS A 126 -8.88 12.56 -9.60
C LYS A 126 -9.98 12.71 -10.64
N GLN A 127 -10.52 13.93 -10.85
CA GLN A 127 -11.49 14.25 -11.90
C GLN A 127 -12.69 13.27 -12.04
N GLY A 128 -13.04 12.59 -10.94
CA GLY A 128 -14.12 11.59 -10.91
C GLY A 128 -13.71 10.16 -11.29
N PHE A 129 -12.46 9.92 -11.65
CA PHE A 129 -11.94 8.57 -11.85
C PHE A 129 -11.86 7.80 -10.53
N ASN A 130 -12.02 6.47 -10.56
CA ASN A 130 -12.06 5.62 -9.37
C ASN A 130 -10.75 4.85 -9.13
N SER A 131 -9.82 4.88 -10.08
CA SER A 131 -8.52 4.19 -9.98
C SER A 131 -7.41 4.99 -10.65
N LEU A 132 -6.15 4.61 -10.33
CA LEU A 132 -4.99 5.18 -11.00
C LEU A 132 -4.95 4.76 -12.48
N ASP A 133 -5.35 3.54 -12.79
CA ASP A 133 -5.37 3.02 -14.16
C ASP A 133 -6.33 3.84 -15.03
N GLU A 134 -7.54 4.15 -14.54
CA GLU A 134 -8.48 5.01 -15.27
C GLU A 134 -7.90 6.40 -15.58
N ILE A 135 -7.11 6.97 -14.64
CA ILE A 135 -6.44 8.26 -14.86
C ILE A 135 -5.35 8.14 -15.93
N ILE A 136 -4.56 7.04 -15.87
CA ILE A 136 -3.49 6.78 -16.83
C ILE A 136 -4.07 6.55 -18.22
N ASP A 137 -5.10 5.71 -18.34
CA ASP A 137 -5.75 5.38 -19.61
C ASP A 137 -6.33 6.64 -20.25
N ALA A 138 -7.10 7.44 -19.51
CA ALA A 138 -7.68 8.67 -20.01
C ALA A 138 -6.62 9.68 -20.51
N LYS A 139 -5.48 9.80 -19.80
CA LYS A 139 -4.37 10.66 -20.25
C LYS A 139 -3.64 10.08 -21.45
N SER A 140 -3.47 8.76 -21.49
CA SER A 140 -2.83 8.07 -22.61
C SER A 140 -3.66 8.18 -23.88
N ASP A 141 -4.96 8.07 -23.79
CA ASP A 141 -5.86 8.21 -24.93
C ASP A 141 -5.75 9.59 -25.59
N VAL A 142 -5.72 10.65 -24.78
CA VAL A 142 -5.51 12.03 -25.29
C VAL A 142 -4.19 12.16 -26.04
N LEU A 143 -3.11 11.61 -25.46
CA LEU A 143 -1.77 11.65 -26.09
C LEU A 143 -1.72 10.80 -27.35
N ASN A 144 -2.35 9.63 -27.36
CA ASN A 144 -2.42 8.76 -28.52
C ASN A 144 -3.18 9.42 -29.69
N ASP A 145 -4.23 10.14 -29.40
CA ASP A 145 -4.97 10.89 -30.43
C ASP A 145 -4.14 12.04 -31.00
N GLU A 146 -3.38 12.75 -30.15
CA GLU A 146 -2.44 13.77 -30.63
C GLU A 146 -1.33 13.18 -31.51
N ILE A 147 -0.79 12.02 -31.13
CA ILE A 147 0.21 11.28 -31.91
C ILE A 147 -0.37 10.92 -33.29
N LYS A 148 -1.54 10.33 -33.36
CA LYS A 148 -2.20 9.97 -34.63
C LYS A 148 -2.39 11.17 -35.54
N ILE A 149 -2.80 12.33 -34.98
CA ILE A 149 -2.94 13.56 -35.76
C ILE A 149 -1.58 13.99 -36.34
N LYS A 150 -0.50 13.90 -35.54
CA LYS A 150 0.86 14.25 -36.02
C LYS A 150 1.38 13.28 -37.05
N GLU A 151 1.14 11.99 -36.89
CA GLU A 151 1.50 10.97 -37.88
C GLU A 151 0.80 11.21 -39.22
N SER A 152 -0.52 11.50 -39.20
CA SER A 152 -1.26 11.87 -40.42
C SER A 152 -0.73 13.12 -41.08
N GLN A 153 -0.33 14.15 -40.32
CA GLN A 153 0.29 15.36 -40.87
C GLN A 153 1.64 15.06 -41.51
N LEU A 154 2.46 14.18 -40.91
CA LEU A 154 3.74 13.74 -41.47
C LEU A 154 3.56 12.98 -42.78
N GLU A 155 2.55 12.10 -42.84
CA GLU A 155 2.24 11.35 -44.07
C GLU A 155 1.90 12.27 -45.22
N ILE A 156 1.02 13.26 -44.99
CA ILE A 156 0.64 14.26 -46.00
C ILE A 156 1.87 15.08 -46.47
N LEU A 157 2.76 15.46 -45.54
CA LEU A 157 3.99 16.20 -45.88
C LEU A 157 4.96 15.34 -46.71
N ASN A 158 5.15 14.08 -46.32
CA ASN A 158 5.99 13.12 -47.06
C ASN A 158 5.48 12.92 -48.47
N ASP A 159 4.17 12.70 -48.64
CA ASP A 159 3.55 12.59 -49.97
C ASP A 159 3.77 13.86 -50.82
N SER A 160 3.71 15.01 -50.18
CA SER A 160 3.97 16.28 -50.87
C SER A 160 5.42 16.42 -51.32
N ILE A 161 6.36 15.98 -50.48
CA ILE A 161 7.79 15.97 -50.80
C ILE A 161 8.06 15.03 -51.99
N VAL A 162 7.55 13.79 -51.90
CA VAL A 162 7.71 12.79 -52.98
C VAL A 162 7.16 13.29 -54.30
N ARG A 163 6.00 13.96 -54.31
CA ARG A 163 5.42 14.54 -55.51
C ARG A 163 6.24 15.70 -56.06
N LEU A 164 6.88 16.53 -55.21
CA LEU A 164 7.77 17.62 -55.65
C LEU A 164 9.08 17.07 -56.21
N GLU A 165 9.66 16.04 -55.59
CA GLU A 165 10.87 15.41 -56.07
C GLU A 165 10.65 14.78 -57.45
N ALA A 166 9.50 14.10 -57.66
CA ALA A 166 9.14 13.53 -58.96
C ALA A 166 8.91 14.56 -60.07
N ARG A 167 8.78 15.83 -59.77
CA ARG A 167 8.67 16.92 -60.75
C ARG A 167 10.03 17.56 -61.09
N LEU A 168 11.06 17.28 -60.32
CA LEU A 168 12.38 17.79 -60.52
C LEU A 168 13.28 16.85 -61.35
N THR A 169 12.83 15.59 -61.52
CA THR A 169 13.42 14.60 -62.38
C THR A 169 12.73 14.57 -63.73
#